data_e97e08c2f3b4bb59f8d98ad2e4af0c5e
#
_entry.id   e97e08c2f3b4bb59f8d98ad2e4af0c5e
#
_cell.length_a   1.000
_cell.length_b   1.000
_cell.length_c   1.000
_cell.angle_alpha   90.00
_cell.angle_beta   90.00
_cell.angle_gamma   90.00
#
_symmetry.space_group_name_H-M   'P 1'
#
loop_
_entity.id
_entity.type
_entity.pdbx_description
1 polymer ?
#
loop_
_entity_poly.entity_id
_entity_poly.type
_entity_poly.pdbx_seq_one_letter_code
_entity_poly.pdbx_strand_id
1 'polypeptide(L)'
;MGAVPRRSACVGGAVGHDDYDTAVTDTALIDPDVLERVLSAALVGGGDMAEVFAEDTATASAMLDDRKVEELSSGRSRGAGIRVVDGDTTGFAHTADLSEAGLLAAARAAAAVARQGDAGVRTVALGPPSNHGPGGRTPPDSVDKGRKLELLARADEAARATGDAVTQVQVGCGDSRRRVLIANSDGLLAQDDQIRTRFSVVCVANGDTGMQTGYESIARTEGFEIFERFGVEDIAYKAAARALAKLSARPAPSGEVPIVLAGGSGGILFHEACGHGLEADHIVKDASVYMGRVGQLVASPLVTLVDDGTVLGEWGNFAVDDEGCAPARNVLIENGVLTDYMWDWLRARKEGRKSSGNGRRQSYQHLPMVRMTNTYLLAGTEDPDEIVAQTPSGVYVKKLGGGQVNTATGDFVFGTTEAYLIEGGRVTEPLRDANLIGNGPEVLRRIDAVATDFDMTPGTCGKDGQSVPVGCGQATLRITGVTLGGTA
;
A
#
# COMPACT_ATOMS: atom_id res chain seq x y z
N MET A 1 13.50 21.11 -47.90
CA MET A 1 14.60 21.40 -46.95
C MET A 1 14.03 22.28 -45.85
N GLY A 2 13.94 21.79 -44.66
CA GLY A 2 13.40 22.50 -43.48
C GLY A 2 13.17 21.48 -42.38
N ALA A 3 14.18 21.27 -41.54
CA ALA A 3 14.14 20.29 -40.45
C ALA A 3 13.18 20.74 -39.34
N VAL A 4 12.27 19.88 -38.95
CA VAL A 4 11.42 20.00 -37.77
C VAL A 4 12.21 19.50 -36.55
N PRO A 5 12.33 20.25 -35.45
CA PRO A 5 13.02 19.77 -34.28
C PRO A 5 12.17 18.73 -33.52
N ARG A 6 12.75 17.57 -33.27
CA ARG A 6 12.22 16.56 -32.37
C ARG A 6 12.17 17.13 -30.94
N ARG A 7 11.00 17.25 -30.37
CA ARG A 7 10.84 17.49 -28.93
C ARG A 7 11.03 16.18 -28.17
N SER A 8 11.96 16.25 -27.26
CA SER A 8 12.45 15.27 -26.33
C SER A 8 11.34 14.73 -25.43
N ALA A 9 11.33 13.39 -25.26
CA ALA A 9 10.57 12.67 -24.27
C ALA A 9 10.90 13.16 -22.87
N CYS A 10 9.90 13.16 -22.00
CA CYS A 10 10.04 13.40 -20.56
C CYS A 10 11.05 12.41 -19.96
N VAL A 11 12.22 12.92 -19.69
CA VAL A 11 13.25 12.26 -18.88
C VAL A 11 12.82 12.45 -17.44
N GLY A 12 12.40 11.38 -16.77
CA GLY A 12 12.40 11.30 -15.32
C GLY A 12 13.84 11.51 -14.85
N GLY A 13 14.12 12.68 -14.26
CA GLY A 13 15.41 12.97 -13.70
C GLY A 13 15.68 12.01 -12.55
N ALA A 14 16.66 11.14 -12.71
CA ALA A 14 17.28 10.46 -11.60
C ALA A 14 17.89 11.54 -10.70
N VAL A 15 17.25 11.78 -9.55
CA VAL A 15 17.85 12.56 -8.46
C VAL A 15 19.01 11.73 -7.96
N GLY A 16 20.23 12.29 -8.07
CA GLY A 16 21.45 11.62 -7.69
C GLY A 16 21.44 11.20 -6.22
N HIS A 17 21.99 10.05 -5.96
CA HIS A 17 22.10 9.39 -4.65
C HIS A 17 23.03 10.13 -3.65
N ASP A 18 23.55 11.31 -3.98
CA ASP A 18 24.69 11.90 -3.26
C ASP A 18 24.32 12.90 -2.15
N ASP A 19 23.05 13.23 -1.92
CA ASP A 19 22.66 14.27 -0.93
C ASP A 19 22.04 13.74 0.38
N TYR A 20 22.08 12.43 0.65
CA TYR A 20 21.53 11.85 1.89
C TYR A 20 22.57 11.39 2.91
N ASP A 21 23.75 11.98 2.89
CA ASP A 21 24.77 11.71 3.91
C ASP A 21 24.53 12.58 5.18
N THR A 22 23.36 12.43 5.81
CA THR A 22 23.19 12.85 7.19
C THR A 22 23.56 11.68 8.08
N ALA A 23 24.63 11.84 8.85
CA ALA A 23 25.17 10.88 9.81
C ALA A 23 24.02 10.23 10.63
N VAL A 24 23.62 9.03 10.24
CA VAL A 24 22.81 8.15 11.07
C VAL A 24 23.66 7.89 12.32
N THR A 25 23.20 8.35 13.49
CA THR A 25 23.79 7.94 14.77
C THR A 25 23.50 6.46 14.93
N ASP A 26 24.43 5.67 14.51
CA ASP A 26 24.34 4.26 14.22
C ASP A 26 24.51 3.44 15.50
N THR A 27 23.45 3.30 16.26
CA THR A 27 23.36 2.17 17.18
C THR A 27 22.40 1.15 16.56
N ALA A 28 22.99 0.06 16.04
CA ALA A 28 22.23 -1.09 15.60
C ALA A 28 21.21 -1.51 16.71
N LEU A 29 20.01 -1.94 16.32
CA LEU A 29 18.98 -2.38 17.29
C LEU A 29 19.47 -3.53 18.15
N ILE A 30 20.32 -4.39 17.59
CA ILE A 30 20.96 -5.54 18.23
C ILE A 30 22.39 -5.64 17.70
N ASP A 31 23.32 -5.96 18.60
CA ASP A 31 24.72 -6.19 18.26
C ASP A 31 24.87 -7.38 17.29
N PRO A 32 25.63 -7.26 16.19
CA PRO A 32 25.85 -8.35 15.22
C PRO A 32 26.37 -9.65 15.86
N ASP A 33 27.26 -9.59 16.84
CA ASP A 33 27.76 -10.79 17.53
C ASP A 33 26.66 -11.50 18.32
N VAL A 34 25.70 -10.76 18.87
CA VAL A 34 24.50 -11.33 19.51
C VAL A 34 23.62 -12.00 18.47
N LEU A 35 23.41 -11.39 17.32
CA LEU A 35 22.62 -11.96 16.23
C LEU A 35 23.21 -13.28 15.73
N GLU A 36 24.53 -13.38 15.56
CA GLU A 36 25.21 -14.62 15.16
C GLU A 36 24.98 -15.74 16.16
N ARG A 37 25.06 -15.45 17.48
CA ARG A 37 24.78 -16.43 18.53
C ARG A 37 23.31 -16.86 18.55
N VAL A 38 22.39 -15.92 18.36
CA VAL A 38 20.94 -16.18 18.34
C VAL A 38 20.56 -17.04 17.13
N LEU A 39 21.06 -16.71 15.93
CA LEU A 39 20.84 -17.48 14.71
C LEU A 39 21.44 -18.89 14.80
N SER A 40 22.65 -19.01 15.36
CA SER A 40 23.29 -20.30 15.59
C SER A 40 22.46 -21.14 16.57
N ALA A 41 21.95 -20.53 17.65
CA ALA A 41 21.09 -21.21 18.62
C ALA A 41 19.72 -21.64 18.03
N ALA A 42 19.17 -20.84 17.12
CA ALA A 42 17.94 -21.16 16.41
C ALA A 42 18.10 -22.40 15.51
N LEU A 43 19.31 -22.65 14.97
CA LEU A 43 19.62 -23.81 14.13
C LEU A 43 20.18 -25.02 14.91
N VAL A 44 20.27 -24.96 16.24
CA VAL A 44 20.63 -26.13 17.05
C VAL A 44 19.53 -27.18 16.94
N GLY A 45 19.85 -28.29 16.27
CA GLY A 45 18.88 -29.36 16.02
C GLY A 45 18.32 -29.36 14.59
N GLY A 46 18.87 -28.54 13.70
CA GLY A 46 18.55 -28.51 12.29
C GLY A 46 17.78 -27.27 11.86
N GLY A 47 17.42 -27.26 10.59
CA GLY A 47 16.71 -26.18 9.91
C GLY A 47 17.46 -25.66 8.69
N ASP A 48 16.72 -25.38 7.65
CA ASP A 48 17.24 -24.82 6.40
C ASP A 48 17.69 -23.37 6.57
N MET A 49 16.93 -22.61 7.38
CA MET A 49 17.15 -21.18 7.58
C MET A 49 16.62 -20.72 8.94
N ALA A 50 17.36 -19.82 9.57
CA ALA A 50 16.89 -19.00 10.70
C ALA A 50 16.94 -17.53 10.34
N GLU A 51 15.98 -16.75 10.87
CA GLU A 51 15.86 -15.31 10.67
C GLU A 51 15.54 -14.63 11.99
N VAL A 52 16.17 -13.48 12.23
CA VAL A 52 15.78 -12.52 13.26
C VAL A 52 15.27 -11.27 12.55
N PHE A 53 14.06 -10.88 12.85
CA PHE A 53 13.49 -9.60 12.49
C PHE A 53 13.30 -8.77 13.74
N ALA A 54 14.04 -7.70 13.91
CA ALA A 54 13.91 -6.78 15.04
C ALA A 54 13.31 -5.45 14.58
N GLU A 55 12.48 -4.86 15.43
CA GLU A 55 11.74 -3.64 15.13
C GLU A 55 11.73 -2.70 16.34
N ASP A 56 11.82 -1.39 16.05
CA ASP A 56 11.60 -0.30 17.00
C ASP A 56 10.76 0.78 16.30
N THR A 57 9.48 0.81 16.60
CA THR A 57 8.50 1.70 15.97
C THR A 57 7.99 2.72 16.97
N ALA A 58 8.23 4.00 16.70
CA ALA A 58 7.61 5.13 17.38
C ALA A 58 6.43 5.63 16.52
N THR A 59 5.30 5.91 17.16
CA THR A 59 4.10 6.47 16.54
C THR A 59 3.61 7.68 17.27
N ALA A 60 3.01 8.63 16.57
CA ALA A 60 2.24 9.70 17.18
C ALA A 60 0.97 9.95 16.38
N SER A 61 -0.12 10.31 17.07
CA SER A 61 -1.37 10.70 16.43
C SER A 61 -1.97 11.91 17.12
N ALA A 62 -2.64 12.73 16.34
CA ALA A 62 -3.47 13.84 16.81
C ALA A 62 -4.79 13.78 16.04
N MET A 63 -5.91 13.93 16.75
CA MET A 63 -7.24 13.97 16.15
C MET A 63 -8.02 15.13 16.74
N LEU A 64 -8.64 15.90 15.85
CA LEU A 64 -9.60 16.93 16.16
C LEU A 64 -10.96 16.48 15.64
N ASP A 65 -11.97 16.50 16.48
CA ASP A 65 -13.36 16.24 16.12
C ASP A 65 -14.22 17.40 16.60
N ASP A 66 -14.95 17.99 15.70
CA ASP A 66 -15.84 19.14 15.94
C ASP A 66 -15.18 20.24 16.78
N ARG A 67 -14.01 20.73 16.32
CA ARG A 67 -13.19 21.78 16.94
C ARG A 67 -12.56 21.41 18.29
N LYS A 68 -12.66 20.16 18.73
CA LYS A 68 -12.06 19.69 19.97
C LYS A 68 -10.94 18.71 19.68
N VAL A 69 -9.85 18.82 20.38
CA VAL A 69 -8.80 17.81 20.36
C VAL A 69 -9.27 16.61 21.18
N GLU A 70 -9.64 15.53 20.49
CA GLU A 70 -10.12 14.29 21.12
C GLU A 70 -8.97 13.33 21.42
N GLU A 71 -7.91 13.38 20.60
CA GLU A 71 -6.76 12.52 20.80
C GLU A 71 -5.45 13.26 20.54
N LEU A 72 -4.50 13.04 21.42
CA LEU A 72 -3.10 13.42 21.25
C LEU A 72 -2.25 12.33 21.90
N SER A 73 -1.89 11.33 21.12
CA SER A 73 -1.20 10.14 21.61
C SER A 73 0.21 10.02 21.05
N SER A 74 1.02 9.25 21.73
CA SER A 74 2.31 8.77 21.25
C SER A 74 2.58 7.39 21.85
N GLY A 75 3.18 6.51 21.06
CA GLY A 75 3.48 5.15 21.46
C GLY A 75 4.83 4.68 20.94
N ARG A 76 5.37 3.65 21.57
CA ARG A 76 6.55 2.95 21.06
C ARG A 76 6.36 1.46 21.23
N SER A 77 6.60 0.71 20.17
CA SER A 77 6.61 -0.74 20.13
C SER A 77 8.00 -1.21 19.73
N ARG A 78 8.57 -2.16 20.49
CA ARG A 78 9.91 -2.67 20.25
C ARG A 78 9.97 -4.15 20.56
N GLY A 79 10.65 -4.94 19.71
CA GLY A 79 10.82 -6.36 19.92
C GLY A 79 11.47 -7.07 18.74
N ALA A 80 11.54 -8.39 18.80
CA ALA A 80 12.04 -9.22 17.73
C ALA A 80 11.19 -10.47 17.53
N GLY A 81 10.99 -10.85 16.26
CA GLY A 81 10.46 -12.14 15.84
C GLY A 81 11.58 -13.02 15.31
N ILE A 82 11.60 -14.28 15.74
CA ILE A 82 12.58 -15.26 15.31
C ILE A 82 11.85 -16.38 14.58
N ARG A 83 12.26 -16.64 13.34
CA ARG A 83 11.69 -17.67 12.47
C ARG A 83 12.74 -18.73 12.16
N VAL A 84 12.34 -20.00 12.22
CA VAL A 84 13.14 -21.14 11.77
C VAL A 84 12.34 -21.89 10.73
N VAL A 85 12.95 -22.18 9.59
CA VAL A 85 12.35 -22.95 8.52
C VAL A 85 13.10 -24.28 8.40
N ASP A 86 12.35 -25.39 8.38
CA ASP A 86 12.85 -26.74 8.16
C ASP A 86 11.89 -27.47 7.21
N GLY A 87 12.27 -27.61 5.93
CA GLY A 87 11.40 -28.12 4.86
C GLY A 87 10.11 -27.29 4.73
N ASP A 88 8.99 -27.94 5.04
CA ASP A 88 7.66 -27.30 5.02
C ASP A 88 7.21 -26.75 6.38
N THR A 89 7.98 -27.00 7.41
CA THR A 89 7.65 -26.54 8.77
C THR A 89 8.30 -25.20 9.06
N THR A 90 7.52 -24.30 9.67
CA THR A 90 8.01 -23.00 10.14
C THR A 90 7.74 -22.89 11.62
N GLY A 91 8.81 -22.76 12.41
CA GLY A 91 8.73 -22.38 13.81
C GLY A 91 8.88 -20.87 13.96
N PHE A 92 8.09 -20.28 14.85
CA PHE A 92 8.11 -18.85 15.11
C PHE A 92 7.90 -18.55 16.59
N ALA A 93 8.68 -17.61 17.10
CA ALA A 93 8.49 -17.02 18.42
C ALA A 93 8.90 -15.56 18.40
N HIS A 94 8.29 -14.74 19.24
CA HIS A 94 8.63 -13.32 19.37
C HIS A 94 8.83 -12.91 20.81
N THR A 95 9.57 -11.80 21.03
CA THR A 95 9.84 -11.24 22.35
C THR A 95 9.96 -9.72 22.27
N ALA A 96 9.52 -9.02 23.31
CA ALA A 96 9.79 -7.60 23.50
C ALA A 96 11.15 -7.36 24.21
N ASP A 97 11.76 -8.41 24.76
CA ASP A 97 13.07 -8.36 25.41
C ASP A 97 14.19 -8.56 24.37
N LEU A 98 14.85 -7.48 23.97
CA LEU A 98 15.98 -7.49 23.03
C LEU A 98 17.33 -7.78 23.71
N SER A 99 17.37 -8.16 25.00
CA SER A 99 18.59 -8.70 25.60
C SER A 99 18.97 -10.02 24.95
N GLU A 100 20.27 -10.35 24.98
CA GLU A 100 20.73 -11.64 24.46
C GLU A 100 19.97 -12.83 25.08
N ALA A 101 19.68 -12.77 26.38
CA ALA A 101 18.94 -13.82 27.07
C ALA A 101 17.51 -13.98 26.55
N GLY A 102 16.77 -12.86 26.32
CA GLY A 102 15.43 -12.86 25.76
C GLY A 102 15.40 -13.39 24.33
N LEU A 103 16.35 -12.95 23.50
CA LEU A 103 16.49 -13.39 22.11
C LEU A 103 16.82 -14.88 22.00
N LEU A 104 17.75 -15.38 22.82
CA LEU A 104 18.10 -16.81 22.88
C LEU A 104 16.92 -17.67 23.34
N ALA A 105 16.10 -17.18 24.28
CA ALA A 105 14.90 -17.89 24.71
C ALA A 105 13.88 -18.02 23.56
N ALA A 106 13.63 -16.94 22.81
CA ALA A 106 12.77 -16.94 21.64
C ALA A 106 13.32 -17.85 20.52
N ALA A 107 14.64 -17.82 20.27
CA ALA A 107 15.29 -18.69 19.28
C ALA A 107 15.08 -20.17 19.58
N ARG A 108 15.26 -20.58 20.84
CA ARG A 108 15.01 -21.96 21.27
C ARG A 108 13.54 -22.36 21.14
N ALA A 109 12.62 -21.45 21.44
CA ALA A 109 11.19 -21.69 21.28
C ALA A 109 10.81 -21.88 19.81
N ALA A 110 11.29 -21.03 18.90
CA ALA A 110 11.08 -21.18 17.47
C ALA A 110 11.68 -22.49 16.93
N ALA A 111 12.93 -22.82 17.33
CA ALA A 111 13.58 -24.06 16.96
C ALA A 111 12.79 -25.31 17.43
N ALA A 112 12.21 -25.26 18.63
CA ALA A 112 11.45 -26.40 19.18
C ALA A 112 10.17 -26.69 18.37
N VAL A 113 9.57 -25.68 17.72
CA VAL A 113 8.39 -25.85 16.86
C VAL A 113 8.78 -26.39 15.49
N ALA A 114 9.92 -25.94 14.92
CA ALA A 114 10.37 -26.33 13.58
C ALA A 114 10.96 -27.76 13.51
N ARG A 115 11.37 -28.36 14.63
CA ARG A 115 12.15 -29.62 14.67
C ARG A 115 11.47 -30.77 13.94
N GLN A 116 12.19 -31.33 12.95
CA GLN A 116 11.88 -32.61 12.31
C GLN A 116 13.05 -33.61 12.31
N GLY A 117 14.24 -33.25 12.83
CA GLY A 117 15.40 -34.14 12.80
C GLY A 117 16.54 -33.74 13.72
N ASP A 118 17.56 -34.60 13.78
CA ASP A 118 18.85 -34.36 14.44
C ASP A 118 19.84 -33.83 13.42
N ALA A 119 20.11 -32.56 13.40
CA ALA A 119 21.18 -31.96 12.60
C ALA A 119 22.23 -31.32 13.51
N GLY A 120 23.46 -31.31 13.04
CA GLY A 120 24.60 -30.78 13.78
C GLY A 120 24.52 -29.26 14.04
N VAL A 121 25.38 -28.75 14.91
CA VAL A 121 25.50 -27.31 15.20
C VAL A 121 26.00 -26.59 13.93
N ARG A 122 25.23 -25.61 13.45
CA ARG A 122 25.61 -24.69 12.39
C ARG A 122 26.03 -23.35 12.99
N THR A 123 27.27 -22.92 12.71
CA THR A 123 27.74 -21.59 13.07
C THR A 123 27.34 -20.60 11.97
N VAL A 124 26.73 -19.51 12.37
CA VAL A 124 26.33 -18.43 11.45
C VAL A 124 27.36 -17.31 11.53
N ALA A 125 27.74 -16.76 10.39
CA ALA A 125 28.53 -15.54 10.26
C ALA A 125 27.75 -14.54 9.40
N LEU A 126 27.62 -13.31 9.88
CA LEU A 126 26.93 -12.24 9.16
C LEU A 126 27.88 -11.51 8.23
N GLY A 127 27.37 -11.11 7.07
CA GLY A 127 28.07 -10.23 6.14
C GLY A 127 28.04 -8.76 6.62
N PRO A 128 28.66 -7.86 5.83
CA PRO A 128 28.61 -6.43 6.12
C PRO A 128 27.14 -5.94 6.08
N PRO A 129 26.76 -5.04 7.00
CA PRO A 129 25.38 -4.52 7.04
C PRO A 129 25.09 -3.66 5.81
N SER A 130 23.90 -3.82 5.24
CA SER A 130 23.31 -2.83 4.35
C SER A 130 22.41 -1.91 5.19
N ASN A 131 22.79 -0.63 5.29
CA ASN A 131 22.07 0.36 6.08
C ASN A 131 21.38 1.34 5.16
N HIS A 132 20.10 1.57 5.40
CA HIS A 132 19.28 2.54 4.69
C HIS A 132 18.76 3.58 5.68
N GLY A 133 19.02 4.86 5.37
CA GLY A 133 18.60 5.98 6.20
C GLY A 133 17.12 6.32 6.01
N PRO A 134 16.59 7.22 6.86
CA PRO A 134 15.21 7.65 6.77
C PRO A 134 14.94 8.36 5.44
N GLY A 135 13.86 7.98 4.77
CA GLY A 135 13.45 8.58 3.50
C GLY A 135 12.91 10.01 3.61
N GLY A 136 12.80 10.59 4.82
CA GLY A 136 12.23 11.91 5.08
C GLY A 136 13.25 12.90 5.69
N ARG A 137 13.12 14.18 5.33
CA ARG A 137 14.01 15.26 5.83
C ARG A 137 13.64 15.73 7.25
N THR A 138 12.36 15.69 7.59
CA THR A 138 11.82 16.19 8.87
C THR A 138 11.17 15.04 9.64
N PRO A 139 11.93 14.34 10.50
CA PRO A 139 11.36 13.24 11.28
C PRO A 139 10.20 13.73 12.14
N PRO A 140 9.11 12.95 12.25
CA PRO A 140 7.91 13.34 12.99
C PRO A 140 8.14 13.62 14.49
N ASP A 141 9.10 12.96 15.09
CA ASP A 141 9.50 13.15 16.49
C ASP A 141 10.26 14.45 16.74
N SER A 142 10.75 15.12 15.68
CA SER A 142 11.34 16.45 15.73
C SER A 142 10.31 17.58 15.66
N VAL A 143 9.03 17.28 15.39
CA VAL A 143 7.98 18.26 15.18
C VAL A 143 7.19 18.50 16.47
N ASP A 144 7.09 19.78 16.86
CA ASP A 144 6.29 20.17 18.02
C ASP A 144 4.81 19.80 17.87
N LYS A 145 4.20 19.31 18.96
CA LYS A 145 2.79 18.91 18.98
C LYS A 145 1.85 20.06 18.64
N GLY A 146 2.21 21.30 19.02
CA GLY A 146 1.44 22.51 18.68
C GLY A 146 1.35 22.71 17.17
N ARG A 147 2.42 22.43 16.43
CA ARG A 147 2.41 22.51 14.97
C ARG A 147 1.44 21.51 14.33
N LYS A 148 1.34 20.29 14.87
CA LYS A 148 0.35 19.31 14.42
C LYS A 148 -1.07 19.82 14.68
N LEU A 149 -1.35 20.33 15.88
CA LEU A 149 -2.66 20.87 16.22
C LEU A 149 -3.05 22.09 15.36
N GLU A 150 -2.10 22.96 15.01
CA GLU A 150 -2.32 24.08 14.08
C GLU A 150 -2.80 23.59 12.71
N LEU A 151 -2.19 22.52 12.15
CA LEU A 151 -2.63 21.94 10.87
C LEU A 151 -4.06 21.38 10.96
N LEU A 152 -4.41 20.74 12.08
CA LEU A 152 -5.76 20.22 12.29
C LEU A 152 -6.79 21.34 12.34
N ALA A 153 -6.51 22.43 13.08
CA ALA A 153 -7.40 23.60 13.19
C ALA A 153 -7.62 24.27 11.83
N ARG A 154 -6.55 24.50 11.06
CA ARG A 154 -6.62 25.07 9.70
C ARG A 154 -7.49 24.25 8.77
N ALA A 155 -7.35 22.92 8.81
CA ALA A 155 -8.17 22.03 8.00
C ALA A 155 -9.66 22.06 8.43
N ASP A 156 -9.97 22.07 9.74
CA ASP A 156 -11.35 22.19 10.24
C ASP A 156 -11.99 23.50 9.77
N GLU A 157 -11.28 24.62 9.88
CA GLU A 157 -11.77 25.92 9.41
C GLU A 157 -12.04 25.94 7.90
N ALA A 158 -11.12 25.40 7.11
CA ALA A 158 -11.26 25.34 5.65
C ALA A 158 -12.43 24.44 5.22
N ALA A 159 -12.61 23.28 5.87
CA ALA A 159 -13.73 22.39 5.59
C ALA A 159 -15.08 23.09 5.86
N ARG A 160 -15.22 23.75 7.01
CA ARG A 160 -16.45 24.46 7.38
C ARG A 160 -16.74 25.68 6.50
N ALA A 161 -15.69 26.36 6.04
CA ALA A 161 -15.83 27.50 5.12
C ALA A 161 -16.36 27.09 3.74
N THR A 162 -16.37 25.79 3.40
CA THR A 162 -16.85 25.29 2.11
C THR A 162 -18.38 25.38 1.97
N GLY A 163 -19.13 25.33 3.07
CA GLY A 163 -20.59 25.49 3.05
C GLY A 163 -21.25 25.25 4.41
N ASP A 164 -22.35 25.97 4.65
CA ASP A 164 -23.09 25.93 5.94
C ASP A 164 -23.69 24.55 6.27
N ALA A 165 -23.89 23.71 5.27
CA ALA A 165 -24.41 22.36 5.47
C ALA A 165 -23.37 21.39 6.07
N VAL A 166 -22.09 21.77 6.16
CA VAL A 166 -21.05 20.99 6.86
C VAL A 166 -21.27 21.11 8.36
N THR A 167 -21.77 20.05 8.97
CA THR A 167 -22.16 20.03 10.39
C THR A 167 -21.09 19.47 11.32
N GLN A 168 -20.26 18.51 10.83
CA GLN A 168 -19.17 17.94 11.61
C GLN A 168 -17.93 17.77 10.73
N VAL A 169 -16.78 18.02 11.34
CA VAL A 169 -15.47 17.84 10.70
C VAL A 169 -14.56 17.10 11.66
N GLN A 170 -14.00 15.99 11.19
CA GLN A 170 -12.96 15.26 11.89
C GLN A 170 -11.66 15.32 11.09
N VAL A 171 -10.58 15.72 11.76
CA VAL A 171 -9.26 15.85 11.15
C VAL A 171 -8.26 15.00 11.93
N GLY A 172 -7.51 14.14 11.22
CA GLY A 172 -6.49 13.29 11.81
C GLY A 172 -5.12 13.51 11.18
N CYS A 173 -4.09 13.56 12.03
CA CYS A 173 -2.69 13.54 11.63
C CYS A 173 -1.99 12.41 12.37
N GLY A 174 -1.44 11.45 11.62
CA GLY A 174 -0.69 10.33 12.19
C GLY A 174 0.69 10.23 11.54
N ASP A 175 1.68 9.91 12.33
CA ASP A 175 3.03 9.68 11.86
C ASP A 175 3.70 8.51 12.57
N SER A 176 4.71 7.93 11.92
CA SER A 176 5.51 6.85 12.49
C SER A 176 6.95 6.91 11.99
N ARG A 177 7.86 6.46 12.84
CA ARG A 177 9.22 6.10 12.47
C ARG A 177 9.44 4.64 12.86
N ARG A 178 9.70 3.79 11.87
CA ARG A 178 9.89 2.35 12.02
C ARG A 178 11.32 2.00 11.64
N ARG A 179 12.13 1.63 12.61
CA ARG A 179 13.48 1.10 12.41
C ARG A 179 13.41 -0.42 12.45
N VAL A 180 13.92 -1.06 11.41
CA VAL A 180 13.96 -2.52 11.31
C VAL A 180 15.40 -3.00 11.11
N LEU A 181 15.67 -4.20 11.65
CA LEU A 181 16.90 -4.92 11.43
C LEU A 181 16.53 -6.37 11.10
N ILE A 182 17.04 -6.85 9.99
CA ILE A 182 16.83 -8.21 9.50
C ILE A 182 18.19 -8.91 9.39
N ALA A 183 18.30 -10.06 10.04
CA ALA A 183 19.48 -10.92 9.94
C ALA A 183 19.03 -12.36 9.69
N ASN A 184 19.75 -13.10 8.84
CA ASN A 184 19.45 -14.50 8.59
C ASN A 184 20.71 -15.38 8.57
N SER A 185 20.48 -16.67 8.64
CA SER A 185 21.56 -17.67 8.67
C SER A 185 22.32 -17.84 7.35
N ASP A 186 21.90 -17.19 6.29
CA ASP A 186 22.62 -17.18 5.00
C ASP A 186 23.60 -15.98 4.93
N GLY A 187 23.76 -15.26 6.05
CA GLY A 187 24.73 -14.16 6.20
C GLY A 187 24.17 -12.77 5.91
N LEU A 188 22.86 -12.64 5.66
CA LEU A 188 22.22 -11.34 5.48
C LEU A 188 22.21 -10.54 6.79
N LEU A 189 22.56 -9.25 6.69
CA LEU A 189 22.32 -8.23 7.71
C LEU A 189 21.86 -6.94 7.01
N ALA A 190 20.60 -6.58 7.20
CA ALA A 190 20.01 -5.39 6.59
C ALA A 190 19.29 -4.55 7.65
N GLN A 191 19.32 -3.23 7.47
CA GLN A 191 18.60 -2.27 8.31
C GLN A 191 17.89 -1.26 7.43
N ASP A 192 16.68 -0.85 7.84
CA ASP A 192 15.91 0.22 7.21
C ASP A 192 15.31 1.13 8.28
N ASP A 193 15.22 2.43 7.99
CA ASP A 193 14.62 3.47 8.83
C ASP A 193 13.51 4.17 8.03
N GLN A 194 12.27 3.78 8.27
CA GLN A 194 11.11 4.21 7.52
C GLN A 194 10.35 5.28 8.28
N ILE A 195 10.16 6.43 7.65
CA ILE A 195 9.31 7.51 8.16
C ILE A 195 8.03 7.54 7.32
N ARG A 196 6.88 7.63 7.98
CA ARG A 196 5.57 7.72 7.33
C ARG A 196 4.73 8.79 7.99
N THR A 197 4.09 9.62 7.15
CA THR A 197 3.15 10.66 7.59
C THR A 197 1.84 10.51 6.84
N ARG A 198 0.72 10.59 7.57
CA ARG A 198 -0.64 10.56 7.04
C ARG A 198 -1.44 11.72 7.59
N PHE A 199 -2.26 12.33 6.73
CA PHE A 199 -3.24 13.33 7.10
C PHE A 199 -4.59 13.01 6.45
N SER A 200 -5.68 13.17 7.18
CA SER A 200 -7.02 12.83 6.69
C SER A 200 -8.08 13.76 7.24
N VAL A 201 -9.10 14.02 6.41
CA VAL A 201 -10.26 14.82 6.78
C VAL A 201 -11.53 14.05 6.43
N VAL A 202 -12.44 13.98 7.39
CA VAL A 202 -13.81 13.49 7.22
C VAL A 202 -14.75 14.66 7.46
N CYS A 203 -15.66 14.90 6.54
CA CYS A 203 -16.73 15.89 6.69
C CYS A 203 -18.08 15.23 6.66
N VAL A 204 -18.99 15.67 7.54
CA VAL A 204 -20.40 15.31 7.50
C VAL A 204 -21.18 16.56 7.11
N ALA A 205 -21.97 16.45 6.04
CA ALA A 205 -22.93 17.47 5.65
C ALA A 205 -24.36 16.95 5.85
N ASN A 206 -25.27 17.85 6.24
CA ASN A 206 -26.68 17.51 6.49
C ASN A 206 -27.60 18.31 5.57
N GLY A 207 -28.58 17.67 4.99
CA GLY A 207 -29.56 18.27 4.06
C GLY A 207 -30.78 17.37 3.86
N ASP A 208 -31.57 17.65 2.82
CA ASP A 208 -32.82 16.96 2.53
C ASP A 208 -32.65 15.44 2.28
N THR A 209 -31.51 15.03 1.81
CA THR A 209 -31.17 13.60 1.62
C THR A 209 -30.59 12.93 2.88
N GLY A 210 -30.63 13.61 4.02
CA GLY A 210 -30.05 13.18 5.28
C GLY A 210 -28.56 13.53 5.38
N MET A 211 -27.83 12.80 6.23
CA MET A 211 -26.39 13.00 6.46
C MET A 211 -25.58 12.37 5.33
N GLN A 212 -24.64 13.14 4.78
CA GLN A 212 -23.70 12.70 3.76
C GLN A 212 -22.26 12.91 4.23
N THR A 213 -21.40 11.95 3.92
CA THR A 213 -20.00 12.01 4.33
C THR A 213 -19.07 12.21 3.14
N GLY A 214 -18.03 12.99 3.33
CA GLY A 214 -16.91 13.13 2.41
C GLY A 214 -15.60 12.84 3.13
N TYR A 215 -14.67 12.23 2.44
CA TYR A 215 -13.36 11.84 2.96
C TYR A 215 -12.26 12.18 1.97
N GLU A 216 -11.15 12.71 2.48
CA GLU A 216 -9.93 12.88 1.71
C GLU A 216 -8.70 12.63 2.60
N SER A 217 -7.63 12.10 2.02
CA SER A 217 -6.39 11.86 2.74
C SER A 217 -5.18 11.89 1.83
N ILE A 218 -4.04 12.22 2.44
CA ILE A 218 -2.71 11.97 1.90
C ILE A 218 -1.94 11.07 2.86
N ALA A 219 -1.05 10.25 2.32
CA ALA A 219 -0.09 9.50 3.11
C ALA A 219 1.14 9.21 2.25
N ARG A 220 2.32 9.40 2.83
CA ARG A 220 3.61 9.23 2.13
C ARG A 220 4.65 8.61 3.06
N THR A 221 5.60 7.92 2.46
CA THR A 221 6.82 7.47 3.15
C THR A 221 7.82 8.63 3.17
N GLU A 222 7.41 9.70 3.84
CA GLU A 222 8.13 10.96 4.02
C GLU A 222 7.82 11.53 5.40
N GLY A 223 8.62 12.50 5.84
CA GLY A 223 8.42 13.23 7.08
C GLY A 223 7.40 14.36 6.96
N PHE A 224 7.53 15.35 7.85
CA PHE A 224 6.59 16.45 7.94
C PHE A 224 6.67 17.43 6.76
N GLU A 225 7.71 17.33 5.91
CA GLU A 225 7.84 18.08 4.66
C GLU A 225 6.74 17.76 3.63
N ILE A 226 5.96 16.72 3.82
CA ILE A 226 4.76 16.43 3.02
C ILE A 226 3.82 17.64 2.95
N PHE A 227 3.72 18.43 4.03
CA PHE A 227 2.85 19.61 4.11
C PHE A 227 3.38 20.86 3.38
N GLU A 228 4.61 20.80 2.82
CA GLU A 228 5.13 21.82 1.90
C GLU A 228 4.51 21.66 0.49
N ARG A 229 4.11 20.43 0.12
CA ARG A 229 3.54 20.08 -1.19
C ARG A 229 2.02 19.94 -1.15
N PHE A 230 1.48 19.46 -0.05
CA PHE A 230 0.05 19.20 0.10
C PHE A 230 -0.55 20.14 1.14
N GLY A 231 -1.34 21.10 0.66
CA GLY A 231 -2.07 22.02 1.54
C GLY A 231 -3.17 21.31 2.31
N VAL A 232 -3.20 21.46 3.63
CA VAL A 232 -4.26 20.86 4.47
C VAL A 232 -5.62 21.42 4.16
N GLU A 233 -5.68 22.68 3.70
CA GLU A 233 -6.91 23.35 3.26
C GLU A 233 -7.49 22.71 1.99
N ASP A 234 -6.65 22.30 1.02
CA ASP A 234 -7.09 21.62 -0.20
C ASP A 234 -7.68 20.26 0.11
N ILE A 235 -7.05 19.51 1.04
CA ILE A 235 -7.55 18.22 1.51
C ILE A 235 -8.93 18.40 2.17
N ALA A 236 -9.04 19.39 3.04
CA ALA A 236 -10.27 19.71 3.76
C ALA A 236 -11.38 20.16 2.80
N TYR A 237 -11.07 21.03 1.84
CA TYR A 237 -12.00 21.45 0.78
C TYR A 237 -12.53 20.26 -0.02
N LYS A 238 -11.65 19.37 -0.47
CA LYS A 238 -12.05 18.17 -1.24
C LYS A 238 -12.98 17.25 -0.45
N ALA A 239 -12.69 17.04 0.84
CA ALA A 239 -13.55 16.24 1.71
C ALA A 239 -14.94 16.89 1.89
N ALA A 240 -14.99 18.20 2.18
CA ALA A 240 -16.23 18.94 2.36
C ALA A 240 -17.05 19.03 1.05
N ALA A 241 -16.41 19.37 -0.07
CA ALA A 241 -17.07 19.45 -1.37
C ALA A 241 -17.72 18.11 -1.77
N ARG A 242 -17.05 16.98 -1.45
CA ARG A 242 -17.59 15.64 -1.69
C ARG A 242 -18.83 15.33 -0.83
N ALA A 243 -18.83 15.72 0.44
CA ALA A 243 -20.01 15.60 1.30
C ALA A 243 -21.18 16.44 0.78
N LEU A 244 -20.90 17.69 0.41
CA LEU A 244 -21.91 18.64 -0.12
C LEU A 244 -22.51 18.18 -1.44
N ALA A 245 -21.69 17.68 -2.37
CA ALA A 245 -22.16 17.17 -3.66
C ALA A 245 -23.17 16.02 -3.50
N LYS A 246 -22.99 15.17 -2.49
CA LYS A 246 -23.91 14.08 -2.19
C LYS A 246 -25.28 14.52 -1.66
N LEU A 247 -25.41 15.71 -1.12
CA LEU A 247 -26.69 16.26 -0.66
C LEU A 247 -27.71 16.42 -1.81
N SER A 248 -27.22 16.68 -3.02
CA SER A 248 -28.04 16.77 -4.24
C SER A 248 -28.00 15.50 -5.11
N ALA A 249 -27.24 14.49 -4.66
CA ALA A 249 -27.03 13.29 -5.44
C ALA A 249 -28.29 12.40 -5.48
N ARG A 250 -28.59 11.87 -6.65
CA ARG A 250 -29.63 10.86 -6.82
C ARG A 250 -29.07 9.45 -6.59
N PRO A 251 -29.92 8.46 -6.25
CA PRO A 251 -29.51 7.07 -6.22
C PRO A 251 -28.90 6.62 -7.56
N ALA A 252 -27.82 5.84 -7.52
CA ALA A 252 -27.22 5.30 -8.72
C ALA A 252 -28.19 4.35 -9.45
N PRO A 253 -28.19 4.33 -10.79
CA PRO A 253 -28.96 3.33 -11.55
C PRO A 253 -28.39 1.94 -11.28
N SER A 254 -29.22 0.91 -11.39
CA SER A 254 -28.79 -0.49 -11.33
C SER A 254 -28.69 -1.09 -12.71
N GLY A 255 -27.74 -2.01 -12.92
CA GLY A 255 -27.56 -2.71 -14.18
C GLY A 255 -26.11 -2.70 -14.68
N GLU A 256 -25.85 -3.29 -15.83
CA GLU A 256 -24.53 -3.28 -16.47
C GLU A 256 -24.38 -1.99 -17.28
N VAL A 257 -23.37 -1.19 -16.96
CA VAL A 257 -23.11 0.11 -17.57
C VAL A 257 -21.60 0.30 -17.84
N PRO A 258 -21.24 1.11 -18.83
CA PRO A 258 -19.86 1.57 -18.98
C PRO A 258 -19.43 2.41 -17.77
N ILE A 259 -18.23 2.17 -17.28
CA ILE A 259 -17.61 2.91 -16.17
C ILE A 259 -16.37 3.62 -16.67
N VAL A 260 -16.27 4.91 -16.40
CA VAL A 260 -15.01 5.66 -16.51
C VAL A 260 -14.48 5.88 -15.10
N LEU A 261 -13.33 5.29 -14.77
CA LEU A 261 -12.62 5.50 -13.50
C LEU A 261 -11.63 6.64 -13.67
N ALA A 262 -11.73 7.68 -12.86
CA ALA A 262 -10.74 8.77 -12.81
C ALA A 262 -9.40 8.26 -12.28
N GLY A 263 -8.31 8.92 -12.68
CA GLY A 263 -6.97 8.61 -12.21
C GLY A 263 -6.84 8.56 -10.68
N GLY A 264 -6.05 7.65 -10.17
CA GLY A 264 -5.71 7.50 -8.76
C GLY A 264 -6.48 6.39 -8.03
N SER A 265 -7.62 6.68 -7.40
CA SER A 265 -8.28 5.75 -6.47
C SER A 265 -8.83 4.48 -7.12
N GLY A 266 -9.05 4.48 -8.43
CA GLY A 266 -9.42 3.28 -9.18
C GLY A 266 -8.37 2.17 -9.12
N GLY A 267 -7.12 2.50 -8.77
CA GLY A 267 -6.04 1.54 -8.52
C GLY A 267 -6.38 0.51 -7.45
N ILE A 268 -7.26 0.84 -6.50
CA ILE A 268 -7.77 -0.11 -5.50
C ILE A 268 -8.49 -1.29 -6.19
N LEU A 269 -9.20 -1.04 -7.30
CA LEU A 269 -9.82 -2.11 -8.07
C LEU A 269 -8.78 -3.14 -8.56
N PHE A 270 -7.63 -2.68 -9.04
CA PHE A 270 -6.57 -3.57 -9.54
C PHE A 270 -5.83 -4.28 -8.41
N HIS A 271 -5.64 -3.60 -7.27
CA HIS A 271 -5.11 -4.21 -6.06
C HIS A 271 -5.97 -5.40 -5.63
N GLU A 272 -7.29 -5.22 -5.57
CA GLU A 272 -8.22 -6.26 -5.14
C GLU A 272 -8.52 -7.26 -6.27
N ALA A 273 -8.93 -6.79 -7.45
CA ALA A 273 -9.42 -7.64 -8.53
C ALA A 273 -8.37 -8.60 -9.09
N CYS A 274 -7.09 -8.27 -8.99
CA CYS A 274 -6.01 -9.13 -9.46
C CYS A 274 -4.80 -9.21 -8.52
N GLY A 275 -4.42 -8.14 -7.84
CA GLY A 275 -3.22 -8.09 -7.02
C GLY A 275 -3.13 -9.22 -6.00
N HIS A 276 -4.14 -9.39 -5.15
CA HIS A 276 -4.19 -10.51 -4.21
C HIS A 276 -4.18 -11.88 -4.87
N GLY A 277 -4.81 -12.02 -6.05
CA GLY A 277 -4.77 -13.25 -6.83
C GLY A 277 -3.40 -13.58 -7.44
N LEU A 278 -2.48 -12.61 -7.48
CA LEU A 278 -1.12 -12.75 -8.00
C LEU A 278 -0.05 -12.91 -6.90
N GLU A 279 -0.46 -13.05 -5.65
CA GLU A 279 0.42 -13.37 -4.53
C GLU A 279 0.72 -14.88 -4.49
N ALA A 280 1.99 -15.26 -4.49
CA ALA A 280 2.44 -16.64 -4.64
C ALA A 280 1.91 -17.60 -3.57
N ASP A 281 1.59 -17.14 -2.39
CA ASP A 281 1.03 -18.01 -1.35
C ASP A 281 -0.42 -18.43 -1.61
N HIS A 282 -1.19 -17.69 -2.40
CA HIS A 282 -2.47 -18.14 -2.97
C HIS A 282 -2.25 -19.08 -4.16
N ILE A 283 -1.25 -18.80 -4.99
CA ILE A 283 -0.90 -19.65 -6.17
C ILE A 283 -0.50 -21.06 -5.75
N VAL A 284 0.42 -21.19 -4.78
CA VAL A 284 0.92 -22.51 -4.33
C VAL A 284 -0.12 -23.33 -3.56
N LYS A 285 -1.20 -22.69 -3.07
CA LYS A 285 -2.34 -23.34 -2.40
C LYS A 285 -3.51 -23.67 -3.32
N ASP A 286 -3.39 -23.42 -4.63
CA ASP A 286 -4.49 -23.54 -5.60
C ASP A 286 -5.73 -22.70 -5.22
N ALA A 287 -5.49 -21.51 -4.70
CA ALA A 287 -6.50 -20.60 -4.20
C ALA A 287 -6.56 -19.28 -4.99
N SER A 288 -6.15 -19.33 -6.27
CA SER A 288 -6.19 -18.17 -7.16
C SER A 288 -6.69 -18.52 -8.55
N VAL A 289 -7.58 -17.70 -9.08
CA VAL A 289 -8.08 -17.73 -10.47
C VAL A 289 -6.95 -17.53 -11.51
N TYR A 290 -5.78 -17.05 -11.11
CA TYR A 290 -4.61 -16.84 -11.97
C TYR A 290 -3.58 -17.99 -11.93
N MET A 291 -3.81 -19.03 -11.14
CA MET A 291 -2.87 -20.16 -11.05
C MET A 291 -2.64 -20.80 -12.41
N GLY A 292 -1.36 -21.04 -12.74
CA GLY A 292 -0.93 -21.73 -13.99
C GLY A 292 -1.19 -20.90 -15.26
N ARG A 293 -1.44 -19.58 -15.15
CA ARG A 293 -1.76 -18.72 -16.31
C ARG A 293 -0.61 -17.86 -16.82
N VAL A 294 0.60 -18.03 -16.30
CA VAL A 294 1.79 -17.34 -16.83
C VAL A 294 1.94 -17.62 -18.33
N GLY A 295 2.15 -16.57 -19.12
CA GLY A 295 2.21 -16.60 -20.58
C GLY A 295 0.84 -16.56 -21.29
N GLN A 296 -0.27 -16.49 -20.55
CA GLN A 296 -1.62 -16.41 -21.13
C GLN A 296 -2.15 -14.97 -21.12
N LEU A 297 -3.01 -14.66 -22.08
CA LEU A 297 -3.75 -13.40 -22.11
C LEU A 297 -4.85 -13.39 -21.01
N VAL A 298 -4.67 -12.57 -20.00
CA VAL A 298 -5.57 -12.48 -18.84
C VAL A 298 -6.31 -11.14 -18.77
N ALA A 299 -5.85 -10.14 -19.51
CA ALA A 299 -6.40 -8.77 -19.54
C ALA A 299 -6.44 -8.22 -20.97
N SER A 300 -7.03 -7.02 -21.15
CA SER A 300 -6.92 -6.24 -22.41
C SER A 300 -5.44 -5.97 -22.72
N PRO A 301 -5.03 -5.93 -24.01
CA PRO A 301 -3.68 -5.53 -24.42
C PRO A 301 -3.25 -4.12 -23.94
N LEU A 302 -4.18 -3.28 -23.54
CA LEU A 302 -3.91 -1.97 -22.94
C LEU A 302 -3.42 -2.06 -21.49
N VAL A 303 -3.54 -3.23 -20.85
CA VAL A 303 -3.21 -3.43 -19.45
C VAL A 303 -1.77 -3.89 -19.28
N THR A 304 -0.96 -3.04 -18.65
CA THR A 304 0.32 -3.42 -18.04
C THR A 304 0.24 -3.11 -16.56
N LEU A 305 0.21 -4.15 -15.73
CA LEU A 305 0.10 -4.06 -14.28
C LEU A 305 1.43 -4.33 -13.62
N VAL A 306 1.79 -3.49 -12.66
CA VAL A 306 3.07 -3.51 -11.95
C VAL A 306 2.83 -3.50 -10.45
N ASP A 307 3.67 -4.21 -9.68
CA ASP A 307 3.87 -3.99 -8.25
C ASP A 307 5.29 -3.48 -8.03
N ASP A 308 5.43 -2.29 -7.44
CA ASP A 308 6.70 -1.55 -7.41
C ASP A 308 6.99 -0.93 -6.03
N GLY A 309 7.82 -1.62 -5.25
CA GLY A 309 8.28 -1.12 -3.94
C GLY A 309 9.34 -0.02 -4.03
N THR A 310 9.84 0.31 -5.24
CA THR A 310 10.94 1.28 -5.44
C THR A 310 10.47 2.72 -5.63
N VAL A 311 9.16 2.96 -5.76
CA VAL A 311 8.61 4.31 -6.00
C VAL A 311 8.77 5.17 -4.76
N LEU A 312 9.78 6.04 -4.78
CA LEU A 312 10.16 6.87 -3.63
C LEU A 312 9.01 7.78 -3.18
N GLY A 313 8.85 7.87 -1.85
CA GLY A 313 7.83 8.70 -1.22
C GLY A 313 6.43 8.08 -1.23
N GLU A 314 6.14 7.09 -2.07
CA GLU A 314 4.83 6.43 -2.06
C GLU A 314 4.63 5.56 -0.82
N TRP A 315 3.36 5.38 -0.43
CA TRP A 315 2.99 4.78 0.86
C TRP A 315 3.46 3.34 1.05
N GLY A 316 3.58 2.57 -0.04
CA GLY A 316 4.09 1.20 -0.08
C GLY A 316 5.60 1.08 -0.28
N ASN A 317 6.36 2.18 -0.29
CA ASN A 317 7.80 2.19 -0.49
C ASN A 317 8.57 1.78 0.77
N PHE A 318 9.72 1.12 0.57
CA PHE A 318 10.72 0.78 1.58
C PHE A 318 12.07 0.51 0.90
N ALA A 319 13.15 0.47 1.66
CA ALA A 319 14.48 0.18 1.12
C ALA A 319 14.79 -1.33 1.08
N VAL A 320 14.26 -2.09 2.04
CA VAL A 320 14.25 -3.57 2.05
C VAL A 320 12.90 -4.06 2.55
N ASP A 321 12.43 -5.20 2.05
CA ASP A 321 11.24 -5.85 2.59
C ASP A 321 11.51 -6.46 3.99
N ASP A 322 10.49 -6.99 4.64
CA ASP A 322 10.63 -7.50 6.02
C ASP A 322 11.33 -8.89 6.08
N GLU A 323 11.92 -9.36 4.98
CA GLU A 323 12.83 -10.49 4.88
C GLU A 323 14.24 -10.06 4.44
N GLY A 324 14.47 -8.74 4.29
CA GLY A 324 15.75 -8.14 3.92
C GLY A 324 16.05 -8.17 2.41
N CYS A 325 15.06 -8.50 1.58
CA CYS A 325 15.18 -8.46 0.13
C CYS A 325 14.98 -7.04 -0.40
N ALA A 326 15.75 -6.65 -1.41
CA ALA A 326 15.56 -5.35 -2.07
C ALA A 326 14.18 -5.32 -2.77
N PRO A 327 13.45 -4.19 -2.71
CA PRO A 327 12.25 -4.01 -3.49
C PRO A 327 12.58 -4.01 -4.99
N ALA A 328 11.61 -4.40 -5.80
CA ALA A 328 11.77 -4.39 -7.24
C ALA A 328 10.51 -3.82 -7.91
N ARG A 329 10.67 -3.41 -9.16
CA ARG A 329 9.56 -3.14 -10.05
C ARG A 329 9.17 -4.44 -10.76
N ASN A 330 8.17 -5.12 -10.23
CA ASN A 330 7.69 -6.40 -10.71
C ASN A 330 6.58 -6.17 -11.74
N VAL A 331 6.83 -6.50 -13.00
CA VAL A 331 5.77 -6.50 -14.03
C VAL A 331 4.98 -7.79 -13.88
N LEU A 332 3.72 -7.68 -13.50
CA LEU A 332 2.83 -8.82 -13.24
C LEU A 332 2.02 -9.19 -14.50
N ILE A 333 1.52 -8.18 -15.21
CA ILE A 333 0.85 -8.34 -16.49
C ILE A 333 1.49 -7.35 -17.46
N GLU A 334 1.89 -7.81 -18.64
CA GLU A 334 2.46 -6.97 -19.69
C GLU A 334 1.62 -7.07 -20.96
N ASN A 335 1.08 -5.95 -21.41
CA ASN A 335 0.22 -5.91 -22.60
C ASN A 335 -0.89 -6.98 -22.58
N GLY A 336 -1.51 -7.17 -21.41
CA GLY A 336 -2.56 -8.17 -21.18
C GLY A 336 -2.11 -9.58 -20.87
N VAL A 337 -0.82 -9.90 -21.04
CA VAL A 337 -0.27 -11.22 -20.77
C VAL A 337 0.27 -11.32 -19.36
N LEU A 338 -0.12 -12.33 -18.61
CA LEU A 338 0.42 -12.61 -17.27
C LEU A 338 1.89 -13.03 -17.39
N THR A 339 2.78 -12.30 -16.72
CA THR A 339 4.25 -12.50 -16.79
C THR A 339 4.78 -13.25 -15.58
N ASP A 340 4.35 -12.91 -14.39
CA ASP A 340 4.81 -13.51 -13.13
C ASP A 340 3.83 -13.26 -11.99
N TYR A 341 4.19 -13.77 -10.80
CA TYR A 341 3.55 -13.56 -9.52
C TYR A 341 4.48 -12.80 -8.59
N MET A 342 3.93 -12.31 -7.45
CA MET A 342 4.73 -11.74 -6.36
C MET A 342 5.21 -12.85 -5.43
N TRP A 343 6.46 -12.78 -5.01
CA TRP A 343 7.14 -13.83 -4.23
C TRP A 343 7.78 -13.26 -2.97
N ASP A 344 7.55 -13.92 -1.83
CA ASP A 344 8.39 -13.79 -0.64
C ASP A 344 9.61 -14.74 -0.75
N TRP A 345 10.52 -14.63 0.21
CA TRP A 345 11.72 -15.46 0.25
C TRP A 345 11.40 -16.97 0.32
N LEU A 346 10.46 -17.37 1.18
CA LEU A 346 10.15 -18.77 1.42
C LEU A 346 9.55 -19.46 0.20
N ARG A 347 8.57 -18.83 -0.47
CA ARG A 347 7.90 -19.38 -1.65
C ARG A 347 8.83 -19.37 -2.86
N ALA A 348 9.59 -18.28 -3.04
CA ALA A 348 10.59 -18.18 -4.09
C ALA A 348 11.64 -19.27 -3.98
N ARG A 349 12.18 -19.53 -2.79
CA ARG A 349 13.16 -20.59 -2.56
C ARG A 349 12.63 -21.98 -2.92
N LYS A 350 11.38 -22.31 -2.57
CA LYS A 350 10.75 -23.59 -2.89
C LYS A 350 10.62 -23.80 -4.41
N GLU A 351 10.43 -22.74 -5.15
CA GLU A 351 10.35 -22.74 -6.61
C GLU A 351 11.72 -22.51 -7.30
N GLY A 352 12.81 -22.49 -6.56
CA GLY A 352 14.17 -22.29 -7.09
C GLY A 352 14.39 -20.92 -7.72
N ARG A 353 13.67 -19.88 -7.26
CA ARG A 353 13.72 -18.51 -7.79
C ARG A 353 14.10 -17.48 -6.71
N LYS A 354 14.26 -16.24 -7.12
CA LYS A 354 14.53 -15.11 -6.19
C LYS A 354 13.21 -14.52 -5.71
N SER A 355 13.20 -13.97 -4.47
CA SER A 355 12.14 -13.12 -3.97
C SER A 355 11.96 -11.90 -4.88
N SER A 356 10.72 -11.43 -5.00
CA SER A 356 10.39 -10.20 -5.72
C SER A 356 10.38 -8.96 -4.80
N GLY A 357 10.80 -9.09 -3.52
CA GLY A 357 10.78 -8.01 -2.54
C GLY A 357 9.38 -7.77 -1.97
N ASN A 358 8.58 -8.83 -1.88
CA ASN A 358 7.19 -8.77 -1.40
C ASN A 358 6.99 -9.52 -0.07
N GLY A 359 8.05 -9.92 0.62
CA GLY A 359 7.98 -10.55 1.93
C GLY A 359 7.72 -9.52 3.02
N ARG A 360 6.45 -9.31 3.43
CA ARG A 360 6.08 -8.24 4.36
C ARG A 360 5.33 -8.77 5.57
N ARG A 361 5.46 -8.07 6.69
CA ARG A 361 4.76 -8.34 7.96
C ARG A 361 4.30 -7.05 8.64
N GLN A 362 3.23 -7.13 9.40
CA GLN A 362 2.73 -5.98 10.15
C GLN A 362 3.72 -5.53 11.25
N SER A 363 4.31 -6.45 11.99
CA SER A 363 5.25 -6.17 13.08
C SER A 363 6.12 -7.39 13.43
N TYR A 364 7.03 -7.22 14.38
CA TYR A 364 7.85 -8.32 14.91
C TYR A 364 7.05 -9.49 15.50
N GLN A 365 5.77 -9.31 15.78
CA GLN A 365 4.88 -10.33 16.32
C GLN A 365 4.28 -11.25 15.25
N HIS A 366 4.57 -10.99 13.97
CA HIS A 366 3.94 -11.66 12.84
C HIS A 366 4.96 -12.35 11.93
N LEU A 367 4.55 -13.45 11.33
CA LEU A 367 5.30 -14.07 10.23
C LEU A 367 5.18 -13.20 8.95
N PRO A 368 6.24 -13.11 8.14
CA PRO A 368 6.13 -12.49 6.82
C PRO A 368 5.30 -13.36 5.88
N MET A 369 4.64 -12.71 4.96
CA MET A 369 3.90 -13.33 3.86
C MET A 369 4.03 -12.48 2.60
N VAL A 370 3.60 -13.03 1.47
CA VAL A 370 3.57 -12.26 0.22
C VAL A 370 2.55 -11.13 0.34
N ARG A 371 2.97 -9.90 0.09
CA ARG A 371 2.12 -8.70 0.14
C ARG A 371 2.51 -7.71 -0.96
N MET A 372 1.52 -7.10 -1.56
CA MET A 372 1.71 -5.99 -2.49
C MET A 372 2.45 -4.81 -1.84
N THR A 373 3.04 -3.97 -2.68
CA THR A 373 3.73 -2.71 -2.33
C THR A 373 3.00 -1.51 -2.92
N ASN A 374 3.41 -0.99 -4.06
CA ASN A 374 2.63 -0.03 -4.83
C ASN A 374 2.17 -0.74 -6.11
N THR A 375 0.90 -1.12 -6.16
CA THR A 375 0.30 -1.84 -7.30
C THR A 375 -0.41 -0.86 -8.20
N TYR A 376 -0.01 -0.78 -9.45
CA TYR A 376 -0.59 0.19 -10.38
C TYR A 376 -0.62 -0.29 -11.85
N LEU A 377 -1.60 0.24 -12.57
CA LEU A 377 -1.69 0.10 -14.00
C LEU A 377 -0.97 1.27 -14.66
N LEU A 378 -0.08 0.97 -15.62
CA LEU A 378 0.66 2.01 -16.34
C LEU A 378 -0.30 2.92 -17.12
N ALA A 379 0.09 4.20 -17.22
CA ALA A 379 -0.61 5.16 -18.06
C ALA A 379 -0.60 4.74 -19.53
N GLY A 380 -1.69 5.01 -20.21
CA GLY A 380 -1.83 4.89 -21.65
C GLY A 380 -1.44 6.17 -22.38
N THR A 381 -2.13 6.44 -23.47
CA THR A 381 -1.83 7.57 -24.37
C THR A 381 -3.01 8.47 -24.64
N GLU A 382 -4.20 8.12 -24.18
CA GLU A 382 -5.43 8.85 -24.48
C GLU A 382 -5.58 10.10 -23.57
N ASP A 383 -6.36 11.07 -24.03
CA ASP A 383 -6.75 12.21 -23.22
C ASP A 383 -7.92 11.80 -22.30
N PRO A 384 -7.88 12.07 -20.98
CA PRO A 384 -8.94 11.68 -20.05
C PRO A 384 -10.30 12.32 -20.41
N ASP A 385 -10.33 13.55 -20.91
CA ASP A 385 -11.55 14.22 -21.29
C ASP A 385 -12.14 13.62 -22.57
N GLU A 386 -11.29 13.13 -23.48
CA GLU A 386 -11.73 12.43 -24.69
C GLU A 386 -12.36 11.08 -24.35
N ILE A 387 -11.84 10.34 -23.37
CA ILE A 387 -12.45 9.09 -22.90
C ILE A 387 -13.88 9.34 -22.41
N VAL A 388 -14.09 10.42 -21.63
CA VAL A 388 -15.43 10.82 -21.18
C VAL A 388 -16.31 11.21 -22.38
N ALA A 389 -15.80 12.03 -23.30
CA ALA A 389 -16.54 12.50 -24.47
C ALA A 389 -16.98 11.35 -25.40
N GLN A 390 -16.17 10.30 -25.51
CA GLN A 390 -16.45 9.09 -26.29
C GLN A 390 -17.32 8.08 -25.55
N THR A 391 -17.81 8.40 -24.34
CA THR A 391 -18.73 7.56 -23.57
C THR A 391 -20.12 8.19 -23.58
N PRO A 392 -21.03 7.77 -24.50
CA PRO A 392 -22.33 8.43 -24.68
C PRO A 392 -23.23 8.36 -23.45
N SER A 393 -23.13 7.26 -22.69
CA SER A 393 -23.83 7.06 -21.41
C SER A 393 -23.03 6.10 -20.53
N GLY A 394 -23.03 6.33 -19.23
CA GLY A 394 -22.30 5.51 -18.26
C GLY A 394 -22.19 6.20 -16.92
N VAL A 395 -21.23 5.77 -16.12
CA VAL A 395 -20.92 6.38 -14.81
C VAL A 395 -19.46 6.75 -14.75
N TYR A 396 -19.19 8.00 -14.37
CA TYR A 396 -17.88 8.50 -14.04
C TYR A 396 -17.64 8.30 -12.53
N VAL A 397 -16.76 7.37 -12.18
CA VAL A 397 -16.36 7.12 -10.80
C VAL A 397 -15.10 7.90 -10.52
N LYS A 398 -15.25 9.01 -9.79
CA LYS A 398 -14.14 9.89 -9.45
C LYS A 398 -13.33 9.37 -8.27
N LYS A 399 -14.00 8.65 -7.33
CA LYS A 399 -13.31 8.04 -6.20
C LYS A 399 -13.99 6.75 -5.75
N LEU A 400 -13.21 5.68 -5.69
CA LEU A 400 -13.62 4.44 -5.06
C LEU A 400 -13.48 4.53 -3.54
N GLY A 401 -14.33 3.79 -2.86
CA GLY A 401 -14.21 3.48 -1.43
C GLY A 401 -13.50 2.16 -1.19
N GLY A 402 -13.74 1.56 -0.03
CA GLY A 402 -13.27 0.22 0.26
C GLY A 402 -13.99 -0.85 -0.57
N GLY A 403 -13.33 -1.99 -0.76
CA GLY A 403 -13.87 -3.13 -1.46
C GLY A 403 -13.38 -4.44 -0.87
N GLN A 404 -13.91 -5.53 -1.40
CA GLN A 404 -13.54 -6.89 -1.05
C GLN A 404 -13.47 -7.75 -2.31
N VAL A 405 -12.56 -8.72 -2.31
CA VAL A 405 -12.41 -9.71 -3.38
C VAL A 405 -12.40 -11.13 -2.83
N ASN A 406 -12.95 -12.05 -3.57
CA ASN A 406 -12.72 -13.47 -3.41
C ASN A 406 -11.61 -13.89 -4.39
N THR A 407 -10.41 -14.15 -3.91
CA THR A 407 -9.25 -14.47 -4.74
C THR A 407 -9.40 -15.76 -5.54
N ALA A 408 -10.17 -16.72 -5.02
CA ALA A 408 -10.38 -18.01 -5.69
C ALA A 408 -11.31 -17.89 -6.91
N THR A 409 -12.31 -16.98 -6.87
CA THR A 409 -13.26 -16.78 -7.98
C THR A 409 -12.98 -15.51 -8.78
N GLY A 410 -12.32 -14.53 -8.17
CA GLY A 410 -12.08 -13.20 -8.72
C GLY A 410 -13.26 -12.24 -8.55
N ASP A 411 -14.34 -12.64 -7.87
CA ASP A 411 -15.51 -11.78 -7.67
C ASP A 411 -15.22 -10.66 -6.66
N PHE A 412 -15.67 -9.45 -6.96
CA PHE A 412 -15.47 -8.28 -6.11
C PHE A 412 -16.71 -7.42 -5.93
N VAL A 413 -16.70 -6.64 -4.85
CA VAL A 413 -17.65 -5.55 -4.59
C VAL A 413 -16.90 -4.34 -4.08
N PHE A 414 -17.15 -3.16 -4.70
CA PHE A 414 -16.58 -1.86 -4.29
C PHE A 414 -17.66 -0.82 -4.11
N GLY A 415 -17.64 -0.11 -2.98
CA GLY A 415 -18.42 1.11 -2.82
C GLY A 415 -17.76 2.28 -3.57
N THR A 416 -18.55 3.22 -4.06
CA THR A 416 -18.04 4.51 -4.55
C THR A 416 -18.21 5.59 -3.49
N THR A 417 -17.23 6.46 -3.35
CA THR A 417 -17.30 7.63 -2.48
C THR A 417 -17.62 8.91 -3.24
N GLU A 418 -17.34 8.94 -4.54
CA GLU A 418 -17.71 10.03 -5.44
C GLU A 418 -17.95 9.48 -6.85
N ALA A 419 -19.16 9.64 -7.37
CA ALA A 419 -19.55 9.18 -8.70
C ALA A 419 -20.55 10.15 -9.34
N TYR A 420 -20.58 10.16 -10.67
CA TYR A 420 -21.42 11.04 -11.50
C TYR A 420 -21.99 10.27 -12.69
N LEU A 421 -23.12 10.71 -13.20
CA LEU A 421 -23.68 10.19 -14.44
C LEU A 421 -22.91 10.76 -15.64
N ILE A 422 -22.75 9.97 -16.69
CA ILE A 422 -22.31 10.43 -18.02
C ILE A 422 -23.51 10.38 -18.95
N GLU A 423 -23.84 11.53 -19.55
CA GLU A 423 -24.90 11.68 -20.56
C GLU A 423 -24.39 12.51 -21.73
N GLY A 424 -24.54 11.96 -22.93
CA GLY A 424 -24.07 12.63 -24.16
C GLY A 424 -22.55 12.95 -24.15
N GLY A 425 -21.73 12.10 -23.52
CA GLY A 425 -20.28 12.31 -23.41
C GLY A 425 -19.88 13.41 -22.42
N ARG A 426 -20.71 13.71 -21.44
CA ARG A 426 -20.44 14.74 -20.41
C ARG A 426 -20.77 14.21 -19.03
N VAL A 427 -19.92 14.55 -18.06
CA VAL A 427 -20.20 14.33 -16.63
C VAL A 427 -21.30 15.29 -16.21
N THR A 428 -22.40 14.76 -15.62
CA THR A 428 -23.59 15.52 -15.28
C THR A 428 -23.92 15.47 -13.79
N GLU A 429 -24.87 14.68 -13.37
CA GLU A 429 -25.42 14.67 -12.01
C GLU A 429 -24.61 13.80 -11.06
N PRO A 430 -24.40 14.22 -9.80
CA PRO A 430 -23.78 13.39 -8.79
C PRO A 430 -24.69 12.19 -8.43
N LEU A 431 -24.04 11.05 -8.17
CA LEU A 431 -24.67 9.82 -7.77
C LEU A 431 -24.26 9.43 -6.34
N ARG A 432 -25.20 8.81 -5.60
CA ARG A 432 -24.97 8.22 -4.28
C ARG A 432 -25.30 6.73 -4.28
N ASP A 433 -24.79 6.01 -3.29
CA ASP A 433 -25.10 4.59 -3.05
C ASP A 433 -24.73 3.67 -4.22
N ALA A 434 -23.70 4.03 -4.99
CA ALA A 434 -23.22 3.24 -6.11
C ALA A 434 -22.20 2.19 -5.64
N ASN A 435 -22.48 0.92 -5.99
CA ASN A 435 -21.55 -0.18 -5.77
C ASN A 435 -21.19 -0.83 -7.10
N LEU A 436 -19.89 -1.01 -7.36
CA LEU A 436 -19.37 -1.76 -8.49
C LEU A 436 -19.27 -3.23 -8.11
N ILE A 437 -19.91 -4.10 -8.89
CA ILE A 437 -19.92 -5.54 -8.69
C ILE A 437 -19.40 -6.18 -9.98
N GLY A 438 -18.45 -7.08 -9.85
CA GLY A 438 -17.85 -7.71 -11.04
C GLY A 438 -16.90 -8.84 -10.71
N ASN A 439 -16.23 -9.31 -11.76
CA ASN A 439 -15.20 -10.33 -11.68
C ASN A 439 -13.90 -9.77 -12.24
N GLY A 440 -12.80 -9.88 -11.49
CA GLY A 440 -11.52 -9.26 -11.81
C GLY A 440 -11.00 -9.60 -13.22
N PRO A 441 -10.83 -10.88 -13.58
CA PRO A 441 -10.45 -11.28 -14.94
C PRO A 441 -11.36 -10.75 -16.06
N GLU A 442 -12.64 -10.63 -15.81
CA GLU A 442 -13.58 -10.11 -16.82
C GLU A 442 -13.42 -8.59 -17.00
N VAL A 443 -13.35 -7.86 -15.88
CA VAL A 443 -13.18 -6.40 -15.89
C VAL A 443 -11.86 -6.00 -16.57
N LEU A 444 -10.76 -6.70 -16.26
CA LEU A 444 -9.46 -6.44 -16.90
C LEU A 444 -9.52 -6.62 -18.44
N ARG A 445 -10.29 -7.57 -18.96
CA ARG A 445 -10.47 -7.78 -20.41
C ARG A 445 -11.36 -6.72 -21.06
N ARG A 446 -12.22 -6.08 -20.28
CA ARG A 446 -13.17 -5.08 -20.74
C ARG A 446 -12.63 -3.63 -20.71
N ILE A 447 -11.36 -3.44 -20.33
CA ILE A 447 -10.69 -2.15 -20.41
C ILE A 447 -10.41 -1.86 -21.88
N ASP A 448 -10.99 -0.79 -22.43
CA ASP A 448 -10.87 -0.41 -23.83
C ASP A 448 -10.28 0.99 -24.07
N ALA A 449 -9.99 1.74 -23.00
CA ALA A 449 -9.33 3.05 -23.06
C ALA A 449 -8.52 3.28 -21.79
N VAL A 450 -7.31 3.86 -21.92
CA VAL A 450 -6.42 4.24 -20.80
C VAL A 450 -5.74 5.57 -21.12
N ALA A 451 -5.89 6.55 -20.23
CA ALA A 451 -5.40 7.89 -20.38
C ALA A 451 -3.97 8.11 -19.86
N THR A 452 -3.53 9.38 -19.90
CA THR A 452 -2.17 9.82 -19.52
C THR A 452 -2.08 10.36 -18.10
N ASP A 453 -3.19 10.67 -17.43
CA ASP A 453 -3.32 11.36 -16.13
C ASP A 453 -3.11 10.44 -14.93
N PHE A 454 -1.99 9.75 -14.88
CA PHE A 454 -1.66 8.83 -13.80
C PHE A 454 -1.61 9.52 -12.44
N ASP A 455 -2.25 8.91 -11.44
CA ASP A 455 -2.15 9.30 -10.03
C ASP A 455 -2.15 8.05 -9.13
N MET A 456 -1.67 8.21 -7.88
CA MET A 456 -1.56 7.13 -6.90
C MET A 456 -2.22 7.51 -5.56
N THR A 457 -2.98 6.60 -5.01
CA THR A 457 -3.70 6.74 -3.74
C THR A 457 -3.11 5.80 -2.69
N PRO A 458 -2.84 6.29 -1.47
CA PRO A 458 -2.40 5.43 -0.37
C PRO A 458 -3.54 4.57 0.15
N GLY A 459 -3.20 3.33 0.54
CA GLY A 459 -4.11 2.36 1.12
C GLY A 459 -3.51 1.58 2.28
N THR A 460 -4.37 0.83 2.96
CA THR A 460 -3.96 -0.18 3.94
C THR A 460 -4.49 -1.52 3.47
N CYS A 461 -3.59 -2.43 3.17
CA CYS A 461 -3.92 -3.77 2.73
C CYS A 461 -4.05 -4.70 3.94
N GLY A 462 -5.20 -5.37 4.06
CA GLY A 462 -5.46 -6.40 5.08
C GLY A 462 -5.37 -7.80 4.50
N LYS A 463 -4.62 -8.71 5.15
CA LYS A 463 -4.54 -10.13 4.78
C LYS A 463 -4.17 -10.97 6.02
N ASP A 464 -4.89 -12.05 6.26
CA ASP A 464 -4.65 -12.99 7.37
C ASP A 464 -4.46 -12.29 8.73
N GLY A 465 -5.27 -11.25 9.01
CA GLY A 465 -5.22 -10.48 10.26
C GLY A 465 -4.06 -9.49 10.36
N GLN A 466 -3.25 -9.33 9.31
CA GLN A 466 -2.15 -8.36 9.25
C GLN A 466 -2.46 -7.20 8.30
N SER A 467 -2.06 -5.99 8.68
CA SER A 467 -2.21 -4.77 7.88
C SER A 467 -0.85 -4.20 7.49
N VAL A 468 -0.69 -3.82 6.21
CA VAL A 468 0.53 -3.15 5.70
C VAL A 468 0.16 -1.95 4.84
N PRO A 469 1.00 -0.89 4.82
CA PRO A 469 0.81 0.25 3.93
C PRO A 469 1.07 -0.15 2.46
N VAL A 470 0.22 0.32 1.55
CA VAL A 470 0.32 0.08 0.10
C VAL A 470 -0.04 1.33 -0.69
N GLY A 471 0.50 1.45 -1.90
CA GLY A 471 0.02 2.40 -2.90
C GLY A 471 -0.84 1.70 -3.95
N CYS A 472 -1.88 2.37 -4.46
CA CYS A 472 -2.70 1.88 -5.55
C CYS A 472 -2.85 2.97 -6.60
N GLY A 473 -2.60 2.67 -7.88
CA GLY A 473 -2.58 3.71 -8.90
C GLY A 473 -3.07 3.27 -10.27
N GLN A 474 -3.62 4.22 -11.02
CA GLN A 474 -3.88 4.13 -12.46
C GLN A 474 -4.15 5.53 -13.03
N ALA A 475 -4.08 5.66 -14.35
CA ALA A 475 -4.65 6.80 -15.08
C ALA A 475 -6.16 6.62 -15.28
N THR A 476 -6.87 7.67 -15.71
CA THR A 476 -8.27 7.55 -16.15
C THR A 476 -8.40 6.43 -17.17
N LEU A 477 -9.40 5.57 -16.99
CA LEU A 477 -9.64 4.45 -17.88
C LEU A 477 -11.13 4.15 -18.04
N ARG A 478 -11.50 3.49 -19.16
CA ARG A 478 -12.86 3.01 -19.37
C ARG A 478 -12.95 1.50 -19.34
N ILE A 479 -13.99 1.02 -18.67
CA ILE A 479 -14.41 -0.40 -18.65
C ILE A 479 -15.78 -0.44 -19.34
N THR A 480 -15.91 -1.23 -20.39
CA THR A 480 -17.12 -1.24 -21.26
C THR A 480 -18.37 -1.74 -20.59
N GLY A 481 -18.26 -2.49 -19.48
CA GLY A 481 -19.42 -2.98 -18.72
C GLY A 481 -19.03 -3.51 -17.37
N VAL A 482 -19.64 -2.94 -16.32
CA VAL A 482 -19.55 -3.38 -14.92
C VAL A 482 -20.96 -3.32 -14.34
N THR A 483 -21.32 -4.28 -13.52
CA THR A 483 -22.59 -4.21 -12.81
C THR A 483 -22.54 -3.12 -11.75
N LEU A 484 -23.43 -2.14 -11.88
CA LEU A 484 -23.69 -1.13 -10.89
C LEU A 484 -24.89 -1.58 -10.04
N GLY A 485 -24.66 -1.75 -8.73
CA GLY A 485 -25.72 -1.98 -7.75
C GLY A 485 -25.98 -0.67 -7.00
N GLY A 486 -27.23 -0.26 -6.95
CA GLY A 486 -27.70 0.82 -6.06
C GLY A 486 -28.60 0.24 -4.97
N THR A 487 -28.82 0.98 -3.89
CA THR A 487 -29.93 0.70 -2.99
C THR A 487 -31.21 1.10 -3.71
N ALA A 488 -32.05 0.11 -4.00
CA ALA A 488 -33.38 0.34 -4.55
C ALA A 488 -34.25 1.13 -3.56
#